data_6eaa5e4683b027c4c8900bb95d30be8f
#
_entry.id   6eaa5e4683b027c4c8900bb95d30be8f
#
_cell.length_a   1.000
_cell.length_b   1.000
_cell.length_c   1.000
_cell.angle_alpha   90.00
_cell.angle_beta   90.00
_cell.angle_gamma   90.00
#
_symmetry.space_group_name_H-M   'P 1'
#
loop_
_entity.id
_entity.type
_entity.pdbx_description
1 polymer ?
#
loop_
_entity_poly.entity_id
_entity_poly.type
_entity_poly.pdbx_seq_one_letter_code
_entity_poly.pdbx_strand_id
1 'polypeptide(L)'
;RQFPRTESHAFRDESKQSLFNLTKIYQQIDYNDTLIMGQHMTQGSFSWHNGVKDTRVIWTPDKRGRFFVTWLPENALQNNVIIKNGKKYPGNEHIGSFGCDSYDISGVVVGKGSNGALSGMTKFNMDNAPSNEFFLEYIARPQTAEIFFEEVLMACVFFGMPILCENNKPRLLYHFKNRGYRGYSINRPDKTFNKLSKTEKELGGIPNSSEDVKQSHASAIESYIEKHVGLDLVGNYRDSDDMGIMYFQNTLEDWAKFDINNRTKFDASISSGLAIM
;
A
#
# COMPACT_ATOMS: atom_id res chain seq x y z
N ARG A 1 29.70 4.05 -20.51
CA ARG A 1 29.28 4.25 -19.10
C ARG A 1 29.21 5.74 -18.86
N GLN A 2 28.04 6.27 -18.52
CA GLN A 2 27.91 7.65 -18.05
C GLN A 2 28.48 7.72 -16.63
N PHE A 3 29.16 8.83 -16.30
CA PHE A 3 29.61 9.06 -14.94
C PHE A 3 28.40 9.22 -14.02
N PRO A 4 28.41 8.61 -12.82
CA PRO A 4 27.32 8.75 -11.86
C PRO A 4 27.18 10.22 -11.45
N ARG A 5 25.94 10.71 -11.43
CA ARG A 5 25.62 12.10 -11.05
C ARG A 5 25.57 12.30 -9.53
N THR A 6 25.37 11.22 -8.78
CA THR A 6 25.30 11.21 -7.31
C THR A 6 26.01 9.97 -6.76
N GLU A 7 26.31 9.96 -5.45
CA GLU A 7 26.86 8.78 -4.78
C GLU A 7 25.92 7.56 -4.91
N SER A 8 24.62 7.76 -4.78
CA SER A 8 23.62 6.70 -4.95
C SER A 8 23.68 6.08 -6.35
N HIS A 9 23.95 6.86 -7.39
CA HIS A 9 24.14 6.35 -8.76
C HIS A 9 25.42 5.54 -8.92
N ALA A 10 26.48 5.84 -8.15
CA ALA A 10 27.74 5.12 -8.22
C ALA A 10 27.64 3.68 -7.68
N PHE A 11 26.70 3.44 -6.76
CA PHE A 11 26.51 2.16 -6.09
C PHE A 11 25.31 1.36 -6.60
N ARG A 12 24.63 1.84 -7.65
CA ARG A 12 23.56 1.08 -8.32
C ARG A 12 24.17 -0.12 -9.03
N ASP A 13 23.80 -1.29 -8.54
CA ASP A 13 24.23 -2.55 -9.17
C ASP A 13 23.21 -2.97 -10.21
N GLU A 14 23.33 -2.41 -11.41
CA GLU A 14 22.51 -2.76 -12.59
C GLU A 14 22.78 -4.19 -13.10
N SER A 15 23.82 -4.85 -12.57
CA SER A 15 24.18 -6.22 -12.93
C SER A 15 23.38 -7.28 -12.17
N LYS A 16 22.67 -6.91 -11.11
CA LYS A 16 21.78 -7.82 -10.41
C LYS A 16 20.61 -8.17 -11.30
N GLN A 17 20.37 -9.45 -11.44
CA GLN A 17 19.12 -9.95 -12.00
C GLN A 17 17.98 -9.62 -11.03
N SER A 18 17.38 -8.44 -11.20
CA SER A 18 16.13 -8.11 -10.53
C SER A 18 14.98 -8.78 -11.26
N LEU A 19 13.94 -9.14 -10.52
CA LEU A 19 12.69 -9.62 -11.11
C LEU A 19 12.00 -8.52 -11.93
N PHE A 20 12.21 -7.25 -11.56
CA PHE A 20 11.54 -6.09 -12.15
C PHE A 20 12.49 -5.24 -13.00
N ASN A 21 11.92 -4.37 -13.83
CA ASN A 21 12.64 -3.45 -14.71
C ASN A 21 13.35 -2.34 -13.90
N LEU A 22 14.62 -2.59 -13.55
CA LEU A 22 15.42 -1.65 -12.78
C LEU A 22 15.61 -0.30 -13.45
N THR A 23 15.67 -0.26 -14.79
CA THR A 23 15.82 0.99 -15.52
C THR A 23 14.65 1.92 -15.26
N LYS A 24 13.42 1.45 -15.36
CA LYS A 24 12.22 2.22 -15.08
C LYS A 24 12.15 2.66 -13.61
N ILE A 25 12.46 1.74 -12.69
CA ILE A 25 12.45 2.05 -11.25
C ILE A 25 13.45 3.18 -10.93
N TYR A 26 14.68 3.07 -11.43
CA TYR A 26 15.70 4.10 -11.16
C TYR A 26 15.40 5.44 -11.87
N GLN A 27 14.81 5.41 -13.06
CA GLN A 27 14.33 6.64 -13.72
C GLN A 27 13.26 7.33 -12.88
N GLN A 28 12.34 6.57 -12.29
CA GLN A 28 11.30 7.11 -11.41
C GLN A 28 11.91 7.71 -10.12
N ILE A 29 12.86 7.00 -9.50
CA ILE A 29 13.57 7.49 -8.32
C ILE A 29 14.28 8.82 -8.64
N ASP A 30 15.00 8.88 -9.75
CA ASP A 30 15.70 10.10 -10.17
C ASP A 30 14.73 11.25 -10.45
N TYR A 31 13.57 10.97 -11.02
CA TYR A 31 12.52 11.95 -11.22
C TYR A 31 11.97 12.45 -9.88
N ASN A 32 11.64 11.54 -8.96
CA ASN A 32 11.12 11.89 -7.64
C ASN A 32 12.09 12.77 -6.85
N ASP A 33 13.42 12.56 -6.98
CA ASP A 33 14.45 13.39 -6.35
C ASP A 33 14.46 14.85 -6.88
N THR A 34 13.88 15.10 -8.06
CA THR A 34 13.71 16.45 -8.60
C THR A 34 12.48 17.18 -8.08
N LEU A 35 11.54 16.45 -7.44
CA LEU A 35 10.28 17.00 -6.96
C LEU A 35 10.48 17.73 -5.63
N ILE A 36 9.77 18.84 -5.46
CA ILE A 36 9.79 19.59 -4.20
C ILE A 36 8.89 18.88 -3.19
N MET A 37 9.48 18.49 -2.05
CA MET A 37 8.72 17.93 -0.92
C MET A 37 7.52 18.80 -0.55
N GLY A 38 6.34 18.18 -0.40
CA GLY A 38 5.10 18.85 -0.04
C GLY A 38 4.24 19.34 -1.22
N GLN A 39 4.75 19.30 -2.46
CA GLN A 39 3.94 19.61 -3.65
C GLN A 39 3.16 18.38 -4.14
N HIS A 40 3.79 17.20 -4.10
CA HIS A 40 3.19 15.95 -4.60
C HIS A 40 2.78 15.00 -3.48
N MET A 41 3.31 15.17 -2.28
CA MET A 41 3.10 14.28 -1.16
C MET A 41 3.06 15.05 0.16
N THR A 42 2.14 14.65 1.04
CA THR A 42 2.00 15.21 2.39
C THR A 42 2.19 14.11 3.42
N GLN A 43 3.01 14.39 4.44
CA GLN A 43 3.19 13.51 5.59
C GLN A 43 2.20 13.87 6.70
N GLY A 44 1.64 12.87 7.40
CA GLY A 44 0.68 13.13 8.47
C GLY A 44 0.23 11.90 9.23
N SER A 45 -0.84 12.10 9.99
CA SER A 45 -1.42 11.09 10.87
C SER A 45 -2.95 11.09 10.80
N PHE A 46 -3.55 9.92 10.97
CA PHE A 46 -4.99 9.77 11.19
C PHE A 46 -5.29 9.71 12.68
N SER A 47 -6.39 10.31 13.10
CA SER A 47 -6.89 10.23 14.46
C SER A 47 -8.42 10.17 14.49
N TRP A 48 -8.97 9.48 15.48
CA TRP A 48 -10.40 9.54 15.75
C TRP A 48 -10.79 10.92 16.26
N HIS A 49 -11.94 11.42 15.80
CA HIS A 49 -12.46 12.70 16.26
C HIS A 49 -12.59 12.74 17.79
N ASN A 50 -11.98 13.73 18.42
CA ASN A 50 -11.89 13.89 19.86
C ASN A 50 -11.31 12.66 20.60
N GLY A 51 -10.54 11.81 19.93
CA GLY A 51 -9.97 10.59 20.51
C GLY A 51 -11.01 9.47 20.76
N VAL A 52 -12.25 9.64 20.32
CA VAL A 52 -13.31 8.65 20.52
C VAL A 52 -13.32 7.67 19.37
N LYS A 53 -13.00 6.41 19.67
CA LYS A 53 -12.97 5.32 18.66
C LYS A 53 -14.31 5.11 17.98
N ASP A 54 -14.27 4.66 16.72
CA ASP A 54 -15.44 4.35 15.90
C ASP A 54 -16.32 5.56 15.54
N THR A 55 -15.78 6.77 15.68
CA THR A 55 -16.37 8.02 15.20
C THR A 55 -15.80 8.39 13.83
N ARG A 56 -15.83 9.65 13.47
CA ARG A 56 -15.18 10.17 12.26
C ARG A 56 -13.65 10.15 12.45
N VAL A 57 -12.91 9.78 11.40
CA VAL A 57 -11.45 9.91 11.34
C VAL A 57 -11.07 11.25 10.72
N ILE A 58 -10.04 11.87 11.27
CA ILE A 58 -9.49 13.15 10.82
C ILE A 58 -8.06 12.93 10.35
N TRP A 59 -7.71 13.48 9.19
CA TRP A 59 -6.34 13.63 8.72
C TRP A 59 -5.73 14.91 9.27
N THR A 60 -4.51 14.82 9.78
CA THR A 60 -3.73 15.96 10.25
C THR A 60 -2.34 15.89 9.63
N PRO A 61 -1.93 16.91 8.84
CA PRO A 61 -0.55 17.03 8.39
C PRO A 61 0.40 17.13 9.59
N ASP A 62 1.40 16.26 9.64
CA ASP A 62 2.37 16.17 10.73
C ASP A 62 3.70 15.61 10.21
N LYS A 63 4.78 16.36 10.34
CA LYS A 63 6.13 15.94 9.94
C LYS A 63 6.66 14.71 10.72
N ARG A 64 6.02 14.35 11.82
CA ARG A 64 6.29 13.12 12.60
C ARG A 64 5.28 12.01 12.35
N GLY A 65 4.28 12.29 11.50
CA GLY A 65 3.31 11.29 11.07
C GLY A 65 3.98 10.14 10.32
N ARG A 66 3.33 8.99 10.33
CA ARG A 66 3.85 7.77 9.67
C ARG A 66 3.26 7.52 8.29
N PHE A 67 2.25 8.28 7.91
CA PHE A 67 1.60 8.16 6.61
C PHE A 67 2.13 9.18 5.63
N PHE A 68 2.34 8.76 4.40
CA PHE A 68 2.61 9.62 3.26
C PHE A 68 1.44 9.47 2.29
N VAL A 69 0.88 10.61 1.86
CA VAL A 69 -0.29 10.63 0.96
C VAL A 69 -0.05 11.61 -0.20
N THR A 70 -0.39 11.18 -1.40
CA THR A 70 -0.35 12.01 -2.62
C THR A 70 -1.72 12.58 -2.96
N TRP A 71 -2.78 11.93 -2.49
CA TRP A 71 -4.15 12.35 -2.71
C TRP A 71 -5.01 12.13 -1.46
N LEU A 72 -5.90 13.07 -1.20
CA LEU A 72 -6.93 12.99 -0.16
C LEU A 72 -8.31 13.13 -0.80
N PRO A 73 -9.28 12.30 -0.44
CA PRO A 73 -10.62 12.37 -0.99
C PRO A 73 -11.33 13.67 -0.56
N GLU A 74 -12.21 14.16 -1.40
CA GLU A 74 -13.10 15.27 -1.06
C GLU A 74 -13.95 14.95 0.18
N ASN A 75 -14.42 15.99 0.86
CA ASN A 75 -15.16 15.83 2.13
C ASN A 75 -16.36 14.89 2.04
N ALA A 76 -17.03 14.83 0.89
CA ALA A 76 -18.19 13.96 0.65
C ALA A 76 -17.80 12.47 0.63
N LEU A 77 -16.58 12.16 0.26
CA LEU A 77 -16.05 10.80 0.18
C LEU A 77 -15.32 10.37 1.47
N GLN A 78 -14.93 11.33 2.32
CA GLN A 78 -14.27 11.02 3.58
C GLN A 78 -15.23 10.35 4.56
N ASN A 79 -14.73 9.30 5.23
CA ASN A 79 -15.50 8.56 6.23
C ASN A 79 -16.83 7.98 5.69
N ASN A 80 -16.84 7.61 4.42
CA ASN A 80 -18.01 6.99 3.80
C ASN A 80 -18.12 5.53 4.28
N VAL A 81 -18.87 5.33 5.36
CA VAL A 81 -19.09 4.04 6.03
C VAL A 81 -20.55 3.63 5.87
N ILE A 82 -20.79 2.49 5.27
CA ILE A 82 -22.14 1.91 5.12
C ILE A 82 -22.38 0.94 6.27
N ILE A 83 -23.48 1.12 7.00
CA ILE A 83 -23.86 0.22 8.09
C ILE A 83 -25.02 -0.67 7.63
N LYS A 84 -24.80 -1.99 7.63
CA LYS A 84 -25.81 -3.00 7.30
C LYS A 84 -25.84 -4.07 8.40
N ASN A 85 -26.97 -4.25 9.04
CA ASN A 85 -27.16 -5.24 10.13
C ASN A 85 -26.10 -5.14 11.24
N GLY A 86 -25.77 -3.91 11.66
CA GLY A 86 -24.77 -3.63 12.69
C GLY A 86 -23.32 -3.84 12.28
N LYS A 87 -23.05 -4.20 11.02
CA LYS A 87 -21.70 -4.35 10.45
C LYS A 87 -21.36 -3.15 9.57
N LYS A 88 -20.09 -2.76 9.58
CA LYS A 88 -19.56 -1.62 8.82
C LYS A 88 -18.90 -2.09 7.53
N TYR A 89 -19.17 -1.40 6.43
CA TYR A 89 -18.66 -1.68 5.09
C TYR A 89 -18.08 -0.39 4.49
N PRO A 90 -17.07 -0.50 3.60
CA PRO A 90 -16.56 0.66 2.89
C PRO A 90 -17.57 1.18 1.88
N GLY A 91 -17.78 2.50 1.84
CA GLY A 91 -18.67 3.14 0.87
C GLY A 91 -18.04 3.47 -0.47
N ASN A 92 -16.70 3.50 -0.52
CA ASN A 92 -15.91 3.87 -1.69
C ASN A 92 -15.15 2.67 -2.28
N GLU A 93 -15.68 1.46 -2.18
CA GLU A 93 -15.03 0.24 -2.68
C GLU A 93 -14.76 0.25 -4.20
N HIS A 94 -15.49 1.11 -4.93
CA HIS A 94 -15.34 1.30 -6.36
C HIS A 94 -14.17 2.23 -6.72
N ILE A 95 -13.70 3.09 -5.79
CA ILE A 95 -12.63 4.06 -6.04
C ILE A 95 -11.25 3.44 -5.89
N GLY A 96 -11.05 2.60 -4.89
CA GLY A 96 -9.74 2.03 -4.63
C GLY A 96 -9.74 0.95 -3.56
N SER A 97 -8.56 0.48 -3.22
CA SER A 97 -8.33 -0.55 -2.19
C SER A 97 -6.98 -0.35 -1.52
N PHE A 98 -6.84 -0.96 -0.34
CA PHE A 98 -5.58 -1.06 0.37
C PHE A 98 -5.02 -2.48 0.27
N GLY A 99 -3.70 -2.59 0.18
CA GLY A 99 -2.96 -3.82 0.43
C GLY A 99 -2.15 -3.69 1.72
N CYS A 100 -2.11 -4.73 2.54
CA CYS A 100 -1.41 -4.68 3.82
C CYS A 100 -0.60 -5.95 4.10
N ASP A 101 0.68 -5.76 4.41
CA ASP A 101 1.51 -6.74 5.10
C ASP A 101 1.58 -6.38 6.58
N SER A 102 1.00 -7.22 7.43
CA SER A 102 0.93 -6.98 8.87
C SER A 102 1.94 -7.82 9.65
N TYR A 103 2.18 -7.46 10.91
CA TYR A 103 2.96 -8.27 11.84
C TYR A 103 2.15 -8.57 13.11
N ASP A 104 2.37 -9.74 13.69
CA ASP A 104 1.60 -10.21 14.85
C ASP A 104 2.29 -9.95 16.19
N ILE A 105 3.63 -9.85 16.24
CA ILE A 105 4.39 -9.78 17.48
C ILE A 105 5.06 -8.44 17.63
N SER A 106 4.77 -7.76 18.74
CA SER A 106 5.36 -6.46 19.09
C SER A 106 6.78 -6.57 19.65
N GLY A 107 7.07 -7.64 20.38
CA GLY A 107 8.33 -7.83 21.11
C GLY A 107 9.43 -8.47 20.26
N VAL A 108 10.15 -7.67 19.50
CA VAL A 108 11.39 -8.09 18.83
C VAL A 108 12.52 -7.18 19.32
N VAL A 109 13.71 -7.77 19.46
CA VAL A 109 14.94 -7.00 19.75
C VAL A 109 15.07 -5.85 18.76
N VAL A 110 15.30 -4.64 19.26
CA VAL A 110 15.41 -3.40 18.48
C VAL A 110 16.24 -3.63 17.21
N GLY A 111 15.63 -3.33 16.07
CA GLY A 111 16.30 -3.42 14.75
C GLY A 111 16.24 -4.78 14.02
N LYS A 112 15.52 -5.80 14.54
CA LYS A 112 15.44 -7.14 13.90
C LYS A 112 14.06 -7.59 13.47
N GLY A 113 13.02 -6.76 13.60
CA GLY A 113 11.64 -7.12 13.20
C GLY A 113 11.23 -6.53 11.86
N SER A 114 10.41 -7.25 11.09
CA SER A 114 9.70 -6.68 9.92
C SER A 114 8.84 -5.50 10.34
N ASN A 115 8.73 -4.51 9.48
CA ASN A 115 7.74 -3.44 9.63
C ASN A 115 6.33 -3.96 9.31
N GLY A 116 5.32 -3.18 9.63
CA GLY A 116 4.03 -3.29 8.96
C GLY A 116 4.02 -2.33 7.78
N ALA A 117 3.40 -2.73 6.69
CA ALA A 117 3.25 -1.89 5.51
C ALA A 117 1.79 -1.85 5.05
N LEU A 118 1.35 -0.66 4.65
CA LEU A 118 0.05 -0.42 4.04
C LEU A 118 0.26 0.44 2.79
N SER A 119 -0.26 -0.03 1.68
CA SER A 119 -0.28 0.72 0.41
C SER A 119 -1.73 0.94 0.00
N GLY A 120 -2.08 2.17 -0.36
CA GLY A 120 -3.38 2.51 -0.92
C GLY A 120 -3.26 2.80 -2.41
N MET A 121 -4.13 2.19 -3.23
CA MET A 121 -4.14 2.37 -4.67
C MET A 121 -5.55 2.65 -5.16
N THR A 122 -5.72 3.62 -6.05
CA THR A 122 -6.97 3.89 -6.74
C THR A 122 -7.12 2.95 -7.95
N LYS A 123 -8.36 2.60 -8.24
CA LYS A 123 -8.72 1.88 -9.46
C LYS A 123 -8.80 2.85 -10.64
N PHE A 124 -8.89 2.30 -11.85
CA PHE A 124 -9.27 3.10 -13.01
C PHE A 124 -10.65 3.75 -12.76
N ASN A 125 -10.70 5.06 -12.81
CA ASN A 125 -11.92 5.84 -12.66
C ASN A 125 -11.80 7.16 -13.45
N MET A 126 -12.92 7.83 -13.66
CA MET A 126 -12.95 9.03 -14.52
C MET A 126 -13.21 10.34 -13.75
N ASP A 127 -13.63 10.28 -12.46
CA ASP A 127 -14.22 11.48 -11.86
C ASP A 127 -13.65 11.92 -10.51
N ASN A 128 -13.48 11.04 -9.53
CA ASN A 128 -13.35 11.47 -8.12
C ASN A 128 -11.99 11.22 -7.48
N ALA A 129 -11.08 10.63 -8.21
CA ALA A 129 -9.76 10.24 -7.72
C ALA A 129 -8.76 10.12 -8.86
N PRO A 130 -7.45 10.19 -8.59
CA PRO A 130 -6.44 9.76 -9.55
C PRO A 130 -6.74 8.35 -10.05
N SER A 131 -6.37 8.04 -11.29
CA SER A 131 -6.67 6.75 -11.91
C SER A 131 -5.45 5.85 -11.89
N ASN A 132 -5.57 4.64 -11.34
CA ASN A 132 -4.49 3.66 -11.23
C ASN A 132 -3.24 4.16 -10.50
N GLU A 133 -3.39 5.04 -9.50
CA GLU A 133 -2.27 5.60 -8.76
C GLU A 133 -2.19 5.07 -7.33
N PHE A 134 -0.96 4.88 -6.86
CA PHE A 134 -0.72 4.76 -5.43
C PHE A 134 -0.89 6.11 -4.77
N PHE A 135 -1.80 6.20 -3.80
CA PHE A 135 -2.10 7.44 -3.10
C PHE A 135 -1.67 7.46 -1.64
N LEU A 136 -1.31 6.32 -1.07
CA LEU A 136 -0.88 6.22 0.32
C LEU A 136 0.21 5.17 0.49
N GLU A 137 1.26 5.54 1.24
CA GLU A 137 2.27 4.65 1.77
C GLU A 137 2.35 4.83 3.30
N TYR A 138 2.39 3.70 4.01
CA TYR A 138 2.71 3.62 5.42
C TYR A 138 3.62 2.41 5.64
N ILE A 139 4.85 2.68 6.10
CA ILE A 139 5.83 1.65 6.42
C ILE A 139 6.39 2.00 7.80
N ALA A 140 5.97 1.28 8.83
CA ALA A 140 6.42 1.56 10.19
C ALA A 140 6.25 0.36 11.11
N ARG A 141 6.99 0.41 12.22
CA ARG A 141 6.83 -0.51 13.34
C ARG A 141 6.59 0.28 14.63
N PRO A 142 5.33 0.64 14.94
CA PRO A 142 4.97 1.25 16.22
C PRO A 142 5.36 0.36 17.41
N GLN A 143 5.30 0.95 18.62
CA GLN A 143 5.66 0.23 19.86
C GLN A 143 4.86 -1.05 20.06
N THR A 144 3.60 -1.07 19.65
CA THR A 144 2.74 -2.25 19.71
C THR A 144 2.06 -2.52 18.38
N ALA A 145 1.74 -3.78 18.11
CA ALA A 145 1.00 -4.16 16.91
C ALA A 145 -0.43 -3.58 16.91
N GLU A 146 -1.02 -3.39 18.08
CA GLU A 146 -2.34 -2.78 18.24
C GLU A 146 -2.38 -1.33 17.75
N ILE A 147 -1.30 -0.56 17.91
CA ILE A 147 -1.19 0.81 17.36
C ILE A 147 -1.21 0.73 15.82
N PHE A 148 -0.42 -0.17 15.25
CA PHE A 148 -0.43 -0.41 13.79
C PHE A 148 -1.83 -0.79 13.30
N PHE A 149 -2.50 -1.73 13.97
CA PHE A 149 -3.84 -2.18 13.56
C PHE A 149 -4.88 -1.05 13.61
N GLU A 150 -4.79 -0.21 14.64
CA GLU A 150 -5.69 0.94 14.78
C GLU A 150 -5.42 2.01 13.71
N GLU A 151 -4.15 2.27 13.37
CA GLU A 151 -3.78 3.20 12.32
C GLU A 151 -4.22 2.73 10.94
N VAL A 152 -4.04 1.45 10.63
CA VAL A 152 -4.54 0.83 9.39
C VAL A 152 -6.07 0.92 9.31
N LEU A 153 -6.77 0.64 10.40
CA LEU A 153 -8.23 0.77 10.45
C LEU A 153 -8.68 2.21 10.19
N MET A 154 -8.03 3.19 10.83
CA MET A 154 -8.34 4.61 10.63
C MET A 154 -8.14 5.03 9.17
N ALA A 155 -7.05 4.60 8.52
CA ALA A 155 -6.85 4.88 7.09
C ALA A 155 -7.98 4.30 6.24
N CYS A 156 -8.34 3.03 6.44
CA CYS A 156 -9.45 2.39 5.71
C CYS A 156 -10.78 3.12 5.92
N VAL A 157 -11.07 3.56 7.14
CA VAL A 157 -12.31 4.29 7.48
C VAL A 157 -12.31 5.68 6.84
N PHE A 158 -11.20 6.42 6.93
CA PHE A 158 -11.09 7.77 6.36
C PHE A 158 -11.33 7.77 4.86
N PHE A 159 -10.69 6.85 4.13
CA PHE A 159 -10.87 6.73 2.69
C PHE A 159 -12.18 6.00 2.30
N GLY A 160 -12.82 5.31 3.23
CA GLY A 160 -13.99 4.48 2.95
C GLY A 160 -13.69 3.33 1.99
N MET A 161 -12.46 2.81 1.98
CA MET A 161 -11.98 1.80 1.03
C MET A 161 -11.69 0.46 1.70
N PRO A 162 -11.88 -0.66 0.99
CA PRO A 162 -11.59 -2.00 1.51
C PRO A 162 -10.08 -2.29 1.54
N ILE A 163 -9.72 -3.38 2.22
CA ILE A 163 -8.35 -3.81 2.39
C ILE A 163 -8.17 -5.30 2.11
N LEU A 164 -7.14 -5.66 1.34
CA LEU A 164 -6.64 -7.01 1.18
C LEU A 164 -5.40 -7.20 2.06
N CYS A 165 -5.48 -8.11 3.03
CA CYS A 165 -4.38 -8.40 3.94
C CYS A 165 -3.83 -9.80 3.72
N GLU A 166 -2.54 -9.97 4.02
CA GLU A 166 -2.00 -11.30 4.24
C GLU A 166 -2.68 -11.96 5.45
N ASN A 167 -3.19 -13.19 5.31
CA ASN A 167 -3.90 -13.87 6.40
C ASN A 167 -3.06 -14.90 7.16
N ASN A 168 -1.78 -15.05 6.81
CA ASN A 168 -0.84 -15.88 7.57
C ASN A 168 -0.58 -15.29 8.97
N LYS A 169 -0.79 -13.99 9.12
CA LYS A 169 -0.71 -13.24 10.38
C LYS A 169 -2.07 -12.58 10.66
N PRO A 170 -3.03 -13.32 11.25
CA PRO A 170 -4.44 -12.94 11.22
C PRO A 170 -4.86 -11.90 12.27
N ARG A 171 -3.97 -11.42 13.16
CA ARG A 171 -4.34 -10.52 14.26
C ARG A 171 -4.98 -9.22 13.78
N LEU A 172 -4.46 -8.62 12.70
CA LEU A 172 -5.08 -7.43 12.08
C LEU A 172 -6.51 -7.72 11.63
N LEU A 173 -6.75 -8.86 10.98
CA LEU A 173 -8.08 -9.26 10.51
C LEU A 173 -9.04 -9.52 11.67
N TYR A 174 -8.56 -10.12 12.76
CA TYR A 174 -9.34 -10.24 14.01
C TYR A 174 -9.66 -8.88 14.62
N HIS A 175 -8.71 -7.92 14.58
CA HIS A 175 -8.97 -6.56 15.04
C HIS A 175 -10.12 -5.91 14.26
N PHE A 176 -10.10 -5.99 12.93
CA PHE A 176 -11.20 -5.50 12.08
C PHE A 176 -12.54 -6.18 12.40
N LYS A 177 -12.53 -7.51 12.53
CA LYS A 177 -13.75 -8.28 12.86
C LYS A 177 -14.31 -7.89 14.21
N ASN A 178 -13.48 -7.87 15.25
CA ASN A 178 -13.91 -7.58 16.63
C ASN A 178 -14.43 -6.14 16.82
N ARG A 179 -13.95 -5.20 15.97
CA ARG A 179 -14.40 -3.82 15.93
C ARG A 179 -15.63 -3.60 15.03
N GLY A 180 -16.17 -4.66 14.42
CA GLY A 180 -17.32 -4.60 13.53
C GLY A 180 -17.02 -4.15 12.09
N TYR A 181 -15.74 -4.11 11.71
CA TYR A 181 -15.27 -3.72 10.37
C TYR A 181 -14.89 -4.92 9.48
N ARG A 182 -15.38 -6.13 9.76
CA ARG A 182 -15.13 -7.30 8.89
C ARG A 182 -15.48 -7.02 7.42
N GLY A 183 -16.47 -6.16 7.17
CA GLY A 183 -16.88 -5.78 5.82
C GLY A 183 -15.82 -5.04 5.01
N TYR A 184 -14.79 -4.47 5.64
CA TYR A 184 -13.67 -3.84 4.98
C TYR A 184 -12.63 -4.85 4.47
N SER A 185 -12.54 -6.04 5.09
CA SER A 185 -11.56 -7.05 4.68
C SER A 185 -12.05 -7.82 3.46
N ILE A 186 -11.33 -7.68 2.34
CA ILE A 186 -11.62 -8.38 1.08
C ILE A 186 -11.27 -9.87 1.23
N ASN A 187 -12.09 -10.72 0.65
CA ASN A 187 -11.71 -12.10 0.42
C ASN A 187 -10.74 -12.18 -0.77
N ARG A 188 -9.89 -13.19 -0.81
CA ARG A 188 -8.95 -13.38 -1.92
C ARG A 188 -9.67 -13.36 -3.28
N PRO A 189 -9.16 -12.57 -4.25
CA PRO A 189 -9.85 -12.37 -5.53
C PRO A 189 -9.78 -13.57 -6.48
N ASP A 190 -8.79 -14.44 -6.32
CA ASP A 190 -8.53 -15.59 -7.19
C ASP A 190 -9.45 -16.79 -6.95
N LYS A 191 -10.30 -16.74 -5.91
CA LYS A 191 -11.25 -17.84 -5.60
C LYS A 191 -12.67 -17.34 -5.40
N THR A 192 -13.62 -18.13 -5.90
CA THR A 192 -15.04 -17.90 -5.60
C THR A 192 -15.31 -18.17 -4.12
N PHE A 193 -16.29 -17.48 -3.53
CA PHE A 193 -16.64 -17.55 -2.12
C PHE A 193 -16.87 -19.01 -1.63
N ASN A 194 -17.47 -19.85 -2.46
CA ASN A 194 -17.74 -21.26 -2.11
C ASN A 194 -16.47 -22.10 -1.92
N LYS A 195 -15.38 -21.72 -2.59
CA LYS A 195 -14.08 -22.42 -2.52
C LYS A 195 -13.17 -21.92 -1.40
N LEU A 196 -13.60 -20.88 -0.66
CA LEU A 196 -12.85 -20.35 0.47
C LEU A 196 -12.93 -21.28 1.67
N SER A 197 -11.84 -21.36 2.44
CA SER A 197 -11.81 -22.02 3.74
C SER A 197 -12.75 -21.32 4.74
N LYS A 198 -13.06 -21.97 5.86
CA LYS A 198 -13.86 -21.37 6.93
C LYS A 198 -13.23 -20.08 7.46
N THR A 199 -11.92 -20.07 7.68
CA THR A 199 -11.16 -18.90 8.16
C THR A 199 -11.19 -17.75 7.15
N GLU A 200 -10.99 -18.03 5.86
CA GLU A 200 -11.06 -17.00 4.80
C GLU A 200 -12.46 -16.37 4.71
N LYS A 201 -13.53 -17.17 4.83
CA LYS A 201 -14.92 -16.67 4.88
C LYS A 201 -15.14 -15.78 6.10
N GLU A 202 -14.58 -16.17 7.23
CA GLU A 202 -14.76 -15.49 8.50
C GLU A 202 -13.97 -14.18 8.60
N LEU A 203 -12.71 -14.17 8.14
CA LEU A 203 -11.78 -13.06 8.33
C LEU A 203 -11.47 -12.29 7.04
N GLY A 204 -11.51 -12.93 5.89
CA GLY A 204 -10.99 -12.40 4.63
C GLY A 204 -9.48 -12.63 4.49
N GLY A 205 -8.87 -11.81 3.63
CA GLY A 205 -7.45 -11.86 3.35
C GLY A 205 -7.04 -12.97 2.39
N ILE A 206 -5.75 -13.04 2.10
CA ILE A 206 -5.15 -13.99 1.17
C ILE A 206 -3.95 -14.69 1.80
N PRO A 207 -3.82 -16.03 1.70
CA PRO A 207 -2.60 -16.71 2.14
C PRO A 207 -1.46 -16.44 1.17
N ASN A 208 -0.37 -15.88 1.66
CA ASN A 208 0.77 -15.50 0.85
C ASN A 208 1.86 -16.60 0.78
N SER A 209 1.50 -17.84 1.09
CA SER A 209 2.43 -18.97 1.14
C SER A 209 2.42 -19.86 -0.11
N SER A 210 1.37 -19.81 -0.92
CA SER A 210 1.29 -20.61 -2.14
C SER A 210 2.09 -19.99 -3.28
N GLU A 211 2.72 -20.81 -4.10
CA GLU A 211 3.53 -20.35 -5.23
C GLU A 211 2.68 -19.55 -6.24
N ASP A 212 1.47 -19.98 -6.52
CA ASP A 212 0.54 -19.28 -7.42
C ASP A 212 0.25 -17.85 -6.94
N VAL A 213 0.05 -17.64 -5.64
CA VAL A 213 -0.18 -16.30 -5.08
C VAL A 213 1.08 -15.45 -5.16
N LYS A 214 2.26 -16.04 -4.94
CA LYS A 214 3.53 -15.31 -5.07
C LYS A 214 3.77 -14.85 -6.51
N GLN A 215 3.53 -15.72 -7.49
CA GLN A 215 3.67 -15.39 -8.91
C GLN A 215 2.65 -14.33 -9.34
N SER A 216 1.39 -14.48 -8.96
CA SER A 216 0.34 -13.49 -9.27
C SER A 216 0.67 -12.12 -8.69
N HIS A 217 1.17 -12.08 -7.46
CA HIS A 217 1.62 -10.87 -6.78
C HIS A 217 2.80 -10.20 -7.52
N ALA A 218 3.83 -10.97 -7.88
CA ALA A 218 4.99 -10.46 -8.61
C ALA A 218 4.58 -9.94 -10.01
N SER A 219 3.76 -10.69 -10.74
CA SER A 219 3.26 -10.28 -12.05
C SER A 219 2.39 -9.03 -12.00
N ALA A 220 1.64 -8.83 -10.91
CA ALA A 220 0.86 -7.60 -10.71
C ALA A 220 1.78 -6.37 -10.56
N ILE A 221 2.83 -6.47 -9.74
CA ILE A 221 3.83 -5.41 -9.59
C ILE A 221 4.56 -5.15 -10.91
N GLU A 222 5.03 -6.20 -11.61
CA GLU A 222 5.71 -6.09 -12.89
C GLU A 222 4.85 -5.34 -13.92
N SER A 223 3.57 -5.74 -14.04
CA SER A 223 2.63 -5.09 -14.95
C SER A 223 2.41 -3.62 -14.61
N TYR A 224 2.35 -3.28 -13.31
CA TYR A 224 2.24 -1.89 -12.87
C TYR A 224 3.50 -1.08 -13.22
N ILE A 225 4.67 -1.63 -12.95
CA ILE A 225 5.95 -0.96 -13.28
C ILE A 225 6.03 -0.68 -14.78
N GLU A 226 5.69 -1.65 -15.61
CA GLU A 226 5.76 -1.47 -17.06
C GLU A 226 4.82 -0.39 -17.61
N LYS A 227 3.69 -0.15 -16.95
CA LYS A 227 2.67 0.80 -17.40
C LYS A 227 2.79 2.19 -16.79
N HIS A 228 3.25 2.30 -15.53
CA HIS A 228 3.10 3.52 -14.73
C HIS A 228 4.39 4.05 -14.12
N VAL A 229 5.48 3.28 -14.16
CA VAL A 229 6.76 3.64 -13.53
C VAL A 229 7.79 4.02 -14.58
N GLY A 230 8.59 5.05 -14.27
CA GLY A 230 9.60 5.59 -15.14
C GLY A 230 9.05 6.70 -16.04
N LEU A 231 9.93 7.27 -16.83
CA LEU A 231 9.61 8.32 -17.79
C LEU A 231 9.77 7.74 -19.20
N ASP A 232 8.80 7.95 -20.05
CA ASP A 232 8.96 7.61 -21.45
C ASP A 232 9.88 8.65 -22.09
N LEU A 233 11.08 8.23 -22.49
CA LEU A 233 12.15 9.10 -22.97
C LEU A 233 12.08 9.30 -24.49
N VAL A 234 10.93 9.62 -25.03
CA VAL A 234 10.86 10.22 -26.37
C VAL A 234 11.03 11.73 -26.25
N GLY A 235 12.27 12.16 -26.08
CA GLY A 235 12.59 13.55 -25.76
C GLY A 235 12.33 13.88 -24.27
N ASN A 236 12.55 15.11 -23.84
CA ASN A 236 12.35 15.56 -22.45
C ASN A 236 10.88 15.76 -22.05
N TYR A 237 9.94 15.11 -22.72
CA TYR A 237 8.50 15.27 -22.49
C TYR A 237 7.89 13.97 -22.04
N ARG A 238 7.01 14.02 -21.05
CA ARG A 238 6.09 12.96 -20.67
C ARG A 238 5.20 12.64 -21.87
N ASP A 239 5.29 11.45 -22.43
CA ASP A 239 4.47 11.04 -23.58
C ASP A 239 3.07 10.57 -23.15
N SER A 240 2.87 10.26 -21.88
CA SER A 240 1.55 9.99 -21.31
C SER A 240 1.44 10.43 -19.85
N ASP A 241 0.27 10.90 -19.45
CA ASP A 241 -0.03 11.26 -18.06
C ASP A 241 -0.05 10.04 -17.11
N ASP A 242 -0.05 8.83 -17.68
CA ASP A 242 -0.10 7.56 -16.93
C ASP A 242 1.27 7.08 -16.45
N MET A 243 2.37 7.68 -16.94
CA MET A 243 3.74 7.31 -16.59
C MET A 243 4.33 8.29 -15.56
N GLY A 244 5.24 7.81 -14.72
CA GLY A 244 5.94 8.64 -13.74
C GLY A 244 5.10 9.03 -12.54
N ILE A 245 4.04 8.29 -12.24
CA ILE A 245 3.06 8.58 -11.18
C ILE A 245 3.32 7.85 -9.86
N MET A 246 4.42 7.07 -9.76
CA MET A 246 4.80 6.39 -8.52
C MET A 246 5.73 7.27 -7.69
N TYR A 247 5.18 7.98 -6.70
CA TYR A 247 5.93 8.96 -5.89
C TYR A 247 6.56 8.36 -4.62
N PHE A 248 6.24 7.13 -4.23
CA PHE A 248 6.68 6.52 -2.97
C PHE A 248 8.07 5.88 -3.10
N GLN A 249 9.07 6.61 -2.63
CA GLN A 249 10.48 6.24 -2.72
C GLN A 249 10.80 4.90 -2.04
N ASN A 250 10.25 4.67 -0.83
CA ASN A 250 10.53 3.43 -0.09
C ASN A 250 10.00 2.20 -0.84
N THR A 251 8.81 2.30 -1.46
CA THR A 251 8.25 1.21 -2.26
C THR A 251 9.06 0.96 -3.52
N LEU A 252 9.53 2.01 -4.21
CA LEU A 252 10.42 1.86 -5.39
C LEU A 252 11.74 1.20 -5.03
N GLU A 253 12.36 1.58 -3.91
CA GLU A 253 13.61 0.97 -3.44
C GLU A 253 13.42 -0.49 -3.02
N ASP A 254 12.27 -0.81 -2.46
CA ASP A 254 11.92 -2.17 -2.07
C ASP A 254 11.71 -3.05 -3.32
N TRP A 255 11.00 -2.55 -4.34
CA TRP A 255 10.86 -3.22 -5.63
C TRP A 255 12.21 -3.44 -6.34
N ALA A 256 13.11 -2.47 -6.27
CA ALA A 256 14.44 -2.61 -6.88
C ALA A 256 15.27 -3.76 -6.29
N LYS A 257 14.98 -4.15 -5.05
CA LYS A 257 15.70 -5.19 -4.31
C LYS A 257 14.90 -6.49 -4.17
N PHE A 258 13.65 -6.52 -4.68
CA PHE A 258 12.70 -7.59 -4.43
C PHE A 258 13.23 -8.95 -4.87
N ASP A 259 13.15 -9.92 -3.97
CA ASP A 259 13.47 -11.33 -4.20
C ASP A 259 12.26 -12.19 -3.83
N ILE A 260 11.69 -12.85 -4.84
CA ILE A 260 10.52 -13.70 -4.68
C ILE A 260 10.76 -14.89 -3.72
N ASN A 261 12.01 -15.33 -3.61
CA ASN A 261 12.38 -16.44 -2.73
C ASN A 261 12.60 -16.02 -1.27
N ASN A 262 12.79 -14.71 -1.01
CA ASN A 262 13.07 -14.16 0.31
C ASN A 262 12.16 -12.98 0.67
N ARG A 263 10.87 -13.17 0.46
CA ARG A 263 9.83 -12.13 0.54
C ARG A 263 9.68 -11.48 1.91
N THR A 264 10.09 -12.14 2.97
CA THR A 264 9.93 -11.66 4.37
C THR A 264 10.71 -10.38 4.70
N LYS A 265 11.49 -9.88 3.78
CA LYS A 265 12.28 -8.63 3.91
C LYS A 265 11.71 -7.47 3.11
N PHE A 266 10.61 -7.68 2.38
CA PHE A 266 10.07 -6.75 1.40
C PHE A 266 8.62 -6.37 1.73
N ASP A 267 8.44 -5.75 2.91
CA ASP A 267 7.12 -5.41 3.45
C ASP A 267 6.35 -4.45 2.52
N ALA A 268 7.05 -3.49 1.88
CA ALA A 268 6.44 -2.55 0.93
C ALA A 268 6.04 -3.23 -0.38
N SER A 269 6.86 -4.16 -0.89
CA SER A 269 6.52 -4.95 -2.09
C SER A 269 5.30 -5.82 -1.84
N ILE A 270 5.21 -6.44 -0.65
CA ILE A 270 4.05 -7.27 -0.30
C ILE A 270 2.78 -6.42 -0.24
N SER A 271 2.80 -5.29 0.49
CA SER A 271 1.62 -4.44 0.64
C SER A 271 1.19 -3.82 -0.70
N SER A 272 2.13 -3.30 -1.50
CA SER A 272 1.82 -2.70 -2.80
C SER A 272 1.26 -3.71 -3.79
N GLY A 273 1.84 -4.91 -3.87
CA GLY A 273 1.30 -5.96 -4.73
C GLY A 273 -0.10 -6.42 -4.32
N LEU A 274 -0.41 -6.46 -3.02
CA LEU A 274 -1.78 -6.73 -2.54
C LEU A 274 -2.76 -5.60 -2.87
N ALA A 275 -2.29 -4.36 -2.96
CA ALA A 275 -3.13 -3.23 -3.37
C ALA A 275 -3.47 -3.27 -4.86
N ILE A 276 -2.54 -3.77 -5.72
CA ILE A 276 -2.75 -3.92 -7.16
C ILE A 276 -3.70 -5.10 -7.48
N MET A 277 -3.60 -6.19 -6.73
CA MET A 277 -4.44 -7.39 -6.92
C MET A 277 -5.93 -7.13 -6.65
#